data_4cc3d183099190614bd1cf1abab2be25
#
_entry.id   4cc3d183099190614bd1cf1abab2be25
#
_cell.length_a   1.000
_cell.length_b   1.000
_cell.length_c   1.000
_cell.angle_alpha   90.00
_cell.angle_beta   90.00
_cell.angle_gamma   90.00
#
_symmetry.space_group_name_H-M   'P 1'
#
loop_
_entity.id
_entity.type
_entity.pdbx_description
1 polymer ?
#
loop_
_entity_poly.entity_id
_entity_poly.type
_entity_poly.pdbx_seq_one_letter_code
_entity_poly.pdbx_strand_id
1 'polypeptide(L)'
;MIPYTDKDKKAIAFISILSGVLGLGCLLTGLVATQFDQEAFANPAKLLDMPGVDVSQLRWFMVLDLFGYYLLLLPAIFFVHSKLMSKTALAPLFTSLGFGYVMIGAMGAAALAVIWPSLLEKYELATTAMREVYRADFLLSTDFVVKGLWNYLEVLLGGVWWLGVGYFVIHQRGLKIMTFVLGTSCLVDGFGELFQFPLMAEIGLNIYLILGIVWPVWVGIVILKNKF
;
A
#
# COMPACT_ATOMS: atom_id res chain seq x y z
N MET A 1 28.36 -8.58 6.48
CA MET A 1 27.35 -7.50 6.51
C MET A 1 27.71 -6.54 7.64
N ILE A 2 27.77 -5.24 7.39
CA ILE A 2 28.07 -4.24 8.42
C ILE A 2 26.88 -4.18 9.39
N PRO A 3 27.07 -4.27 10.70
CA PRO A 3 25.98 -4.21 11.66
C PRO A 3 25.40 -2.80 11.72
N TYR A 4 24.07 -2.69 11.83
CA TYR A 4 23.39 -1.42 12.02
C TYR A 4 23.81 -0.77 13.35
N THR A 5 24.23 0.49 13.29
CA THR A 5 24.53 1.30 14.48
C THR A 5 23.22 1.72 15.18
N ASP A 6 23.32 2.23 16.41
CA ASP A 6 22.14 2.77 17.11
C ASP A 6 21.54 3.99 16.41
N LYS A 7 22.36 4.76 15.68
CA LYS A 7 21.87 5.86 14.83
C LYS A 7 21.03 5.33 13.67
N ASP A 8 21.51 4.28 13.00
CA ASP A 8 20.79 3.67 11.89
C ASP A 8 19.43 3.10 12.35
N LYS A 9 19.42 2.37 13.47
CA LYS A 9 18.18 1.83 14.05
C LYS A 9 17.17 2.93 14.39
N LYS A 10 17.64 4.05 15.00
CA LYS A 10 16.77 5.19 15.29
C LYS A 10 16.21 5.81 14.01
N ALA A 11 17.05 6.01 12.99
CA ALA A 11 16.59 6.55 11.71
C ALA A 11 15.55 5.63 11.05
N ILE A 12 15.81 4.33 10.97
CA ILE A 12 14.87 3.33 10.42
C ILE A 12 13.55 3.35 11.19
N ALA A 13 13.61 3.39 12.51
CA ALA A 13 12.44 3.41 13.35
C ALA A 13 11.58 4.67 13.14
N PHE A 14 12.20 5.84 13.09
CA PHE A 14 11.47 7.09 12.80
C PHE A 14 10.86 7.10 11.40
N ILE A 15 11.59 6.64 10.39
CA ILE A 15 11.07 6.53 9.02
C ILE A 15 9.89 5.56 8.96
N SER A 16 9.97 4.42 9.67
CA SER A 16 8.86 3.46 9.75
C SER A 16 7.63 4.06 10.43
N ILE A 17 7.80 4.80 11.54
CA ILE A 17 6.69 5.48 12.21
C ILE A 17 6.08 6.54 11.28
N LEU A 18 6.92 7.32 10.59
CA LEU A 18 6.47 8.33 9.63
C LEU A 18 5.68 7.70 8.48
N SER A 19 6.11 6.52 7.99
CA SER A 19 5.35 5.73 7.00
C SER A 19 3.91 5.51 7.45
N GLY A 20 3.70 4.98 8.66
CA GLY A 20 2.35 4.75 9.17
C GLY A 20 1.55 6.04 9.40
N VAL A 21 2.20 7.13 9.84
CA VAL A 21 1.53 8.44 9.99
C VAL A 21 1.05 8.97 8.62
N LEU A 22 1.90 8.87 7.58
CA LEU A 22 1.52 9.29 6.22
C LEU A 22 0.46 8.34 5.63
N GLY A 23 0.53 7.04 5.92
CA GLY A 23 -0.52 6.08 5.53
C GLY A 23 -1.89 6.41 6.16
N LEU A 24 -1.92 6.84 7.43
CA LEU A 24 -3.15 7.36 8.03
C LEU A 24 -3.61 8.64 7.32
N GLY A 25 -2.69 9.56 7.03
CA GLY A 25 -2.96 10.77 6.26
C GLY A 25 -3.54 10.43 4.88
N CYS A 26 -3.01 9.40 4.21
CA CYS A 26 -3.53 8.87 2.95
C CYS A 26 -5.01 8.49 3.08
N LEU A 27 -5.39 7.63 4.02
CA LEU A 27 -6.79 7.22 4.20
C LEU A 27 -7.71 8.41 4.48
N LEU A 28 -7.30 9.34 5.35
CA LEU A 28 -8.09 10.52 5.67
C LEU A 28 -8.27 11.44 4.45
N THR A 29 -7.20 11.65 3.67
CA THR A 29 -7.26 12.47 2.45
C THR A 29 -8.13 11.80 1.39
N GLY A 30 -8.05 10.47 1.25
CA GLY A 30 -8.92 9.70 0.36
C GLY A 30 -10.39 9.84 0.71
N LEU A 31 -10.75 9.71 2.00
CA LEU A 31 -12.12 9.92 2.46
C LEU A 31 -12.64 11.34 2.17
N VAL A 32 -11.79 12.35 2.37
CA VAL A 32 -12.15 13.76 2.03
C VAL A 32 -12.31 13.92 0.52
N ALA A 33 -11.40 13.36 -0.28
CA ALA A 33 -11.44 13.45 -1.74
C ALA A 33 -12.69 12.80 -2.35
N THR A 34 -13.16 11.71 -1.73
CA THR A 34 -14.41 11.02 -2.11
C THR A 34 -15.65 11.56 -1.38
N GLN A 35 -15.55 12.72 -0.70
CA GLN A 35 -16.64 13.34 0.04
C GLN A 35 -17.29 12.39 1.08
N PHE A 36 -16.50 11.49 1.67
CA PHE A 36 -16.93 10.43 2.59
C PHE A 36 -17.90 9.42 1.96
N ASP A 37 -18.00 9.37 0.63
CA ASP A 37 -18.73 8.32 -0.07
C ASP A 37 -17.90 7.04 -0.09
N GLN A 38 -18.35 6.04 0.70
CA GLN A 38 -17.66 4.76 0.82
C GLN A 38 -17.63 3.98 -0.51
N GLU A 39 -18.67 4.13 -1.32
CA GLU A 39 -18.73 3.47 -2.61
C GLU A 39 -17.76 4.11 -3.62
N ALA A 40 -17.62 5.44 -3.62
CA ALA A 40 -16.62 6.13 -4.44
C ALA A 40 -15.19 5.82 -3.98
N PHE A 41 -14.98 5.62 -2.68
CA PHE A 41 -13.68 5.19 -2.15
C PHE A 41 -13.32 3.77 -2.60
N ALA A 42 -14.28 2.85 -2.59
CA ALA A 42 -14.09 1.46 -3.04
C ALA A 42 -14.08 1.31 -4.57
N ASN A 43 -14.80 2.19 -5.28
CA ASN A 43 -14.92 2.18 -6.74
C ASN A 43 -14.62 3.57 -7.32
N PRO A 44 -13.36 3.87 -7.65
CA PRO A 44 -12.96 5.18 -8.18
C PRO A 44 -13.66 5.61 -9.47
N ALA A 45 -14.29 4.68 -10.20
CA ALA A 45 -15.08 5.02 -11.37
C ALA A 45 -16.22 6.01 -11.07
N LYS A 46 -16.75 5.99 -9.84
CA LYS A 46 -17.77 6.94 -9.38
C LYS A 46 -17.30 8.38 -9.31
N LEU A 47 -16.00 8.63 -9.20
CA LEU A 47 -15.44 9.99 -9.19
C LEU A 47 -15.82 10.78 -10.44
N LEU A 48 -16.02 10.09 -11.58
CA LEU A 48 -16.43 10.73 -12.83
C LEU A 48 -17.86 11.31 -12.77
N ASP A 49 -18.71 10.75 -11.93
CA ASP A 49 -20.12 11.12 -11.82
C ASP A 49 -20.39 11.96 -10.56
N MET A 50 -19.37 12.19 -9.72
CA MET A 50 -19.47 12.99 -8.51
C MET A 50 -19.27 14.48 -8.80
N PRO A 51 -20.19 15.36 -8.40
CA PRO A 51 -20.00 16.80 -8.58
C PRO A 51 -18.96 17.35 -7.58
N GLY A 52 -18.08 18.23 -8.08
CA GLY A 52 -17.17 19.00 -7.22
C GLY A 52 -16.06 18.16 -6.56
N VAL A 53 -15.60 17.12 -7.23
CA VAL A 53 -14.44 16.34 -6.78
C VAL A 53 -13.21 17.27 -6.69
N ASP A 54 -12.57 17.30 -5.51
CA ASP A 54 -11.33 18.05 -5.34
C ASP A 54 -10.13 17.28 -5.91
N VAL A 55 -9.74 17.65 -7.11
CA VAL A 55 -8.64 17.05 -7.85
C VAL A 55 -7.30 17.16 -7.10
N SER A 56 -7.10 18.25 -6.34
CA SER A 56 -5.92 18.44 -5.51
C SER A 56 -5.87 17.42 -4.35
N GLN A 57 -7.00 17.17 -3.72
CA GLN A 57 -7.11 16.15 -2.66
C GLN A 57 -6.84 14.74 -3.20
N LEU A 58 -7.35 14.40 -4.39
CA LEU A 58 -7.05 13.13 -5.04
C LEU A 58 -5.55 12.96 -5.33
N ARG A 59 -4.90 14.03 -5.79
CA ARG A 59 -3.44 14.00 -5.99
C ARG A 59 -2.70 13.74 -4.68
N TRP A 60 -3.07 14.47 -3.61
CA TRP A 60 -2.44 14.29 -2.30
C TRP A 60 -2.72 12.92 -1.69
N PHE A 61 -3.91 12.37 -1.91
CA PHE A 61 -4.23 10.99 -1.53
C PHE A 61 -3.19 10.01 -2.10
N MET A 62 -2.92 10.07 -3.40
CA MET A 62 -1.94 9.20 -4.06
C MET A 62 -0.48 9.51 -3.67
N VAL A 63 -0.13 10.78 -3.45
CA VAL A 63 1.20 11.16 -2.97
C VAL A 63 1.44 10.63 -1.55
N LEU A 64 0.46 10.71 -0.67
CA LEU A 64 0.55 10.17 0.68
C LEU A 64 0.61 8.63 0.67
N ASP A 65 -0.11 8.00 -0.25
CA ASP A 65 -0.02 6.56 -0.50
C ASP A 65 1.40 6.15 -0.91
N LEU A 66 1.98 6.83 -1.91
CA LEU A 66 3.33 6.61 -2.40
C LEU A 66 4.38 6.58 -1.28
N PHE A 67 4.30 7.52 -0.34
CA PHE A 67 5.26 7.57 0.75
C PHE A 67 4.82 6.71 1.95
N GLY A 68 3.56 6.74 2.32
CA GLY A 68 3.03 6.10 3.52
C GLY A 68 3.02 4.59 3.46
N TYR A 69 2.50 4.03 2.38
CA TYR A 69 2.42 2.57 2.23
C TYR A 69 3.64 1.94 1.56
N TYR A 70 4.48 2.74 0.83
CA TYR A 70 5.53 2.16 0.01
C TYR A 70 6.93 2.69 0.32
N LEU A 71 7.32 3.85 -0.18
CA LEU A 71 8.73 4.25 -0.20
C LEU A 71 9.39 4.30 1.18
N LEU A 72 8.67 4.76 2.20
CA LEU A 72 9.22 4.83 3.55
C LEU A 72 9.31 3.47 4.26
N LEU A 73 8.77 2.41 3.68
CA LEU A 73 8.99 1.03 4.17
C LEU A 73 10.35 0.45 3.77
N LEU A 74 11.00 0.98 2.74
CA LEU A 74 12.27 0.43 2.24
C LEU A 74 13.33 0.26 3.35
N PRO A 75 13.61 1.24 4.22
CA PRO A 75 14.58 1.05 5.30
C PRO A 75 14.23 -0.10 6.24
N ALA A 76 12.94 -0.30 6.54
CA ALA A 76 12.47 -1.41 7.38
C ALA A 76 12.66 -2.75 6.66
N ILE A 77 12.39 -2.83 5.36
CA ILE A 77 12.60 -4.05 4.54
C ILE A 77 14.08 -4.47 4.59
N PHE A 78 15.01 -3.54 4.38
CA PHE A 78 16.43 -3.84 4.43
C PHE A 78 16.93 -4.16 5.84
N PHE A 79 16.37 -3.53 6.87
CA PHE A 79 16.64 -3.90 8.26
C PHE A 79 16.18 -5.34 8.54
N VAL A 80 14.97 -5.71 8.14
CA VAL A 80 14.43 -7.07 8.24
C VAL A 80 15.26 -8.06 7.44
N HIS A 81 15.72 -7.68 6.23
CA HIS A 81 16.64 -8.50 5.44
C HIS A 81 17.87 -8.92 6.24
N SER A 82 18.49 -7.97 6.96
CA SER A 82 19.67 -8.28 7.78
C SER A 82 19.40 -9.33 8.87
N LYS A 83 18.18 -9.39 9.36
CA LYS A 83 17.73 -10.39 10.34
C LYS A 83 17.41 -11.73 9.67
N LEU A 84 16.75 -11.69 8.50
CA LEU A 84 16.46 -12.87 7.70
C LEU A 84 17.73 -13.64 7.29
N MET A 85 18.78 -12.91 6.89
CA MET A 85 20.06 -13.51 6.48
C MET A 85 20.68 -14.42 7.56
N SER A 86 20.39 -14.19 8.82
CA SER A 86 20.87 -15.04 9.93
C SER A 86 19.94 -16.22 10.25
N LYS A 87 18.77 -16.31 9.61
CA LYS A 87 17.72 -17.28 9.94
C LYS A 87 17.37 -18.24 8.81
N THR A 88 17.54 -17.82 7.55
CA THR A 88 17.13 -18.64 6.41
C THR A 88 17.95 -18.32 5.15
N ALA A 89 18.23 -19.34 4.35
CA ALA A 89 18.82 -19.17 3.01
C ALA A 89 17.83 -18.49 2.02
N LEU A 90 16.53 -18.45 2.36
CA LEU A 90 15.49 -17.78 1.56
C LEU A 90 15.43 -16.26 1.78
N ALA A 91 16.32 -15.69 2.60
CA ALA A 91 16.34 -14.26 2.88
C ALA A 91 16.37 -13.38 1.62
N PRO A 92 17.16 -13.65 0.58
CA PRO A 92 17.11 -12.87 -0.66
C PRO A 92 15.76 -12.94 -1.36
N LEU A 93 15.11 -14.10 -1.39
CA LEU A 93 13.78 -14.27 -1.97
C LEU A 93 12.75 -13.40 -1.26
N PHE A 94 12.62 -13.52 0.07
CA PHE A 94 11.68 -12.71 0.82
C PHE A 94 11.95 -11.21 0.68
N THR A 95 13.20 -10.79 0.67
CA THR A 95 13.55 -9.38 0.46
C THR A 95 13.18 -8.89 -0.94
N SER A 96 13.40 -9.70 -1.97
CA SER A 96 12.98 -9.37 -3.34
C SER A 96 11.45 -9.22 -3.44
N LEU A 97 10.70 -10.08 -2.75
CA LEU A 97 9.23 -9.98 -2.70
C LEU A 97 8.77 -8.69 -1.99
N GLY A 98 9.37 -8.35 -0.84
CA GLY A 98 9.07 -7.09 -0.14
C GLY A 98 9.49 -5.85 -0.93
N PHE A 99 10.63 -5.90 -1.64
CA PHE A 99 11.05 -4.84 -2.54
C PHE A 99 10.10 -4.71 -3.74
N GLY A 100 9.70 -5.83 -4.34
CA GLY A 100 8.72 -5.88 -5.43
C GLY A 100 7.37 -5.29 -5.02
N TYR A 101 6.86 -5.64 -3.84
CA TYR A 101 5.67 -5.04 -3.23
C TYR A 101 5.77 -3.51 -3.23
N VAL A 102 6.85 -2.96 -2.65
CA VAL A 102 7.03 -1.50 -2.56
C VAL A 102 7.13 -0.87 -3.95
N MET A 103 7.88 -1.47 -4.87
CA MET A 103 8.09 -0.87 -6.19
C MET A 103 6.81 -0.84 -7.02
N ILE A 104 6.03 -1.94 -7.00
CA ILE A 104 4.77 -2.02 -7.75
C ILE A 104 3.74 -1.06 -7.17
N GLY A 105 3.59 -1.04 -5.86
CA GLY A 105 2.67 -0.12 -5.21
C GLY A 105 3.04 1.35 -5.43
N ALA A 106 4.33 1.69 -5.28
CA ALA A 106 4.83 3.04 -5.53
C ALA A 106 4.63 3.48 -6.99
N MET A 107 4.83 2.59 -7.96
CA MET A 107 4.58 2.89 -9.38
C MET A 107 3.10 3.19 -9.62
N GLY A 108 2.21 2.40 -9.04
CA GLY A 108 0.77 2.62 -9.12
C GLY A 108 0.35 3.96 -8.53
N ALA A 109 0.78 4.26 -7.30
CA ALA A 109 0.48 5.51 -6.62
C ALA A 109 1.01 6.73 -7.39
N ALA A 110 2.24 6.67 -7.88
CA ALA A 110 2.82 7.74 -8.70
C ALA A 110 2.06 7.94 -10.01
N ALA A 111 1.64 6.86 -10.67
CA ALA A 111 0.85 6.93 -11.89
C ALA A 111 -0.51 7.58 -11.63
N LEU A 112 -1.26 7.13 -10.63
CA LEU A 112 -2.59 7.66 -10.31
C LEU A 112 -2.54 9.10 -9.78
N ALA A 113 -1.46 9.51 -9.09
CA ALA A 113 -1.25 10.90 -8.67
C ALA A 113 -1.21 11.91 -9.85
N VAL A 114 -0.90 11.42 -11.06
CA VAL A 114 -0.85 12.21 -12.27
C VAL A 114 -2.08 11.98 -13.16
N ILE A 115 -2.46 10.73 -13.33
CA ILE A 115 -3.51 10.32 -14.28
C ILE A 115 -4.89 10.78 -13.80
N TRP A 116 -5.27 10.49 -12.55
CA TRP A 116 -6.60 10.84 -12.05
C TRP A 116 -6.91 12.33 -12.12
N PRO A 117 -6.04 13.24 -11.58
CA PRO A 117 -6.27 14.67 -11.70
C PRO A 117 -6.44 15.13 -13.14
N SER A 118 -5.52 14.72 -14.01
CA SER A 118 -5.52 15.15 -15.41
C SER A 118 -6.76 14.67 -16.18
N LEU A 119 -7.20 13.43 -15.97
CA LEU A 119 -8.36 12.90 -16.69
C LEU A 119 -9.68 13.46 -16.15
N LEU A 120 -9.80 13.70 -14.84
CA LEU A 120 -11.01 14.31 -14.26
C LEU A 120 -11.19 15.74 -14.74
N GLU A 121 -10.13 16.57 -14.74
CA GLU A 121 -10.18 17.93 -15.28
C GLU A 121 -10.59 17.94 -16.76
N LYS A 122 -9.98 17.07 -17.58
CA LYS A 122 -10.34 16.93 -19.00
C LYS A 122 -11.78 16.46 -19.19
N TYR A 123 -12.24 15.49 -18.39
CA TYR A 123 -13.60 14.98 -18.45
C TYR A 123 -14.63 16.05 -18.13
N GLU A 124 -14.37 16.89 -17.11
CA GLU A 124 -15.26 17.99 -16.73
C GLU A 124 -15.42 19.03 -17.84
N LEU A 125 -14.32 19.40 -18.51
CA LEU A 125 -14.28 20.43 -19.56
C LEU A 125 -14.67 19.89 -20.95
N ALA A 126 -14.85 18.59 -21.11
CA ALA A 126 -15.03 17.94 -22.40
C ALA A 126 -16.45 18.09 -22.98
N THR A 127 -16.54 18.09 -24.32
CA THR A 127 -17.81 17.89 -25.04
C THR A 127 -18.34 16.48 -24.79
N THR A 128 -19.65 16.26 -25.02
CA THR A 128 -20.29 14.95 -24.80
C THR A 128 -19.54 13.80 -25.50
N ALA A 129 -19.10 14.00 -26.74
CA ALA A 129 -18.36 12.97 -27.48
C ALA A 129 -16.98 12.67 -26.85
N MET A 130 -16.27 13.68 -26.34
CA MET A 130 -14.96 13.51 -25.74
C MET A 130 -15.05 12.97 -24.30
N ARG A 131 -16.16 13.18 -23.60
CA ARG A 131 -16.37 12.61 -22.26
C ARG A 131 -16.31 11.09 -22.26
N GLU A 132 -16.87 10.42 -23.26
CA GLU A 132 -16.81 8.97 -23.37
C GLU A 132 -15.37 8.47 -23.55
N VAL A 133 -14.54 9.22 -24.29
CA VAL A 133 -13.12 8.88 -24.45
C VAL A 133 -12.40 9.00 -23.12
N TYR A 134 -12.55 10.13 -22.42
CA TYR A 134 -11.88 10.33 -21.11
C TYR A 134 -12.41 9.40 -20.03
N ARG A 135 -13.70 9.02 -20.10
CA ARG A 135 -14.27 7.98 -19.22
C ARG A 135 -13.59 6.63 -19.47
N ALA A 136 -13.43 6.22 -20.74
CA ALA A 136 -12.76 4.97 -21.08
C ALA A 136 -11.30 4.98 -20.63
N ASP A 137 -10.56 6.07 -20.86
CA ASP A 137 -9.16 6.20 -20.41
C ASP A 137 -9.04 6.15 -18.87
N PHE A 138 -9.95 6.80 -18.15
CA PHE A 138 -9.98 6.79 -16.70
C PHE A 138 -10.24 5.38 -16.16
N LEU A 139 -11.25 4.70 -16.70
CA LEU A 139 -11.59 3.34 -16.27
C LEU A 139 -10.44 2.37 -16.57
N LEU A 140 -9.88 2.42 -17.77
CA LEU A 140 -8.79 1.54 -18.19
C LEU A 140 -7.55 1.74 -17.30
N SER A 141 -7.12 2.98 -17.09
CA SER A 141 -5.94 3.28 -16.29
C SER A 141 -6.16 2.95 -14.80
N THR A 142 -7.35 3.20 -14.27
CA THR A 142 -7.72 2.86 -12.90
C THR A 142 -7.73 1.34 -12.70
N ASP A 143 -8.40 0.60 -13.57
CA ASP A 143 -8.47 -0.87 -13.48
C ASP A 143 -7.09 -1.50 -13.63
N PHE A 144 -6.25 -0.98 -14.54
CA PHE A 144 -4.89 -1.47 -14.70
C PHE A 144 -4.07 -1.32 -13.40
N VAL A 145 -4.15 -0.15 -12.75
CA VAL A 145 -3.38 0.09 -11.53
C VAL A 145 -4.03 -0.58 -10.33
N VAL A 146 -5.30 -0.31 -10.06
CA VAL A 146 -5.96 -0.78 -8.83
C VAL A 146 -6.14 -2.29 -8.86
N LYS A 147 -6.75 -2.84 -9.91
CA LYS A 147 -6.99 -4.29 -9.96
C LYS A 147 -5.74 -5.06 -10.37
N GLY A 148 -5.01 -4.59 -11.41
CA GLY A 148 -3.89 -5.35 -11.97
C GLY A 148 -2.62 -5.25 -11.13
N LEU A 149 -2.18 -4.03 -10.78
CA LEU A 149 -0.94 -3.84 -10.03
C LEU A 149 -1.14 -4.04 -8.53
N TRP A 150 -2.13 -3.37 -7.92
CA TRP A 150 -2.30 -3.36 -6.46
C TRP A 150 -2.99 -4.62 -5.94
N ASN A 151 -4.27 -4.80 -6.27
CA ASN A 151 -5.07 -5.90 -5.71
C ASN A 151 -4.70 -7.29 -6.27
N TYR A 152 -3.82 -7.36 -7.26
CA TYR A 152 -3.36 -8.62 -7.80
C TYR A 152 -1.87 -8.85 -7.53
N LEU A 153 -0.98 -8.11 -8.19
CA LEU A 153 0.44 -8.40 -8.16
C LEU A 153 1.11 -7.98 -6.85
N GLU A 154 0.86 -6.75 -6.41
CA GLU A 154 1.44 -6.17 -5.20
C GLU A 154 1.10 -6.99 -3.95
N VAL A 155 -0.19 -7.25 -3.73
CA VAL A 155 -0.66 -7.94 -2.52
C VAL A 155 -0.17 -9.39 -2.46
N LEU A 156 0.02 -10.07 -3.59
CA LEU A 156 0.62 -11.40 -3.62
C LEU A 156 2.09 -11.36 -3.18
N LEU A 157 2.87 -10.40 -3.68
CA LEU A 157 4.27 -10.24 -3.29
C LEU A 157 4.39 -9.84 -1.81
N GLY A 158 3.63 -8.86 -1.38
CA GLY A 158 3.58 -8.39 0.00
C GLY A 158 3.14 -9.48 0.97
N GLY A 159 2.08 -10.21 0.62
CA GLY A 159 1.53 -11.28 1.45
C GLY A 159 2.57 -12.35 1.77
N VAL A 160 3.27 -12.85 0.75
CA VAL A 160 4.34 -13.85 0.96
C VAL A 160 5.50 -13.27 1.76
N TRP A 161 5.87 -12.00 1.51
CA TRP A 161 6.91 -11.33 2.28
C TRP A 161 6.56 -11.22 3.76
N TRP A 162 5.38 -10.72 4.12
CA TRP A 162 4.96 -10.59 5.52
C TRP A 162 4.87 -11.96 6.22
N LEU A 163 4.37 -12.98 5.54
CA LEU A 163 4.34 -14.34 6.12
C LEU A 163 5.74 -14.85 6.42
N GLY A 164 6.69 -14.65 5.49
CA GLY A 164 8.09 -15.01 5.70
C GLY A 164 8.73 -14.23 6.87
N VAL A 165 8.51 -12.92 6.94
CA VAL A 165 9.00 -12.06 8.04
C VAL A 165 8.41 -12.50 9.38
N GLY A 166 7.10 -12.72 9.43
CA GLY A 166 6.40 -13.19 10.64
C GLY A 166 6.91 -14.54 11.12
N TYR A 167 7.23 -15.43 10.20
CA TYR A 167 7.72 -16.77 10.54
C TYR A 167 9.16 -16.76 11.06
N PHE A 168 10.07 -16.10 10.34
CA PHE A 168 11.50 -16.24 10.60
C PHE A 168 12.08 -15.17 11.54
N VAL A 169 11.51 -13.96 11.59
CA VAL A 169 12.18 -12.79 12.22
C VAL A 169 11.45 -12.28 13.44
N ILE A 170 10.14 -12.19 13.41
CA ILE A 170 9.38 -11.53 14.48
C ILE A 170 9.15 -12.51 15.64
N HIS A 171 9.71 -12.16 16.80
CA HIS A 171 9.59 -12.97 18.03
C HIS A 171 8.54 -12.42 18.99
N GLN A 172 8.25 -11.11 18.97
CA GLN A 172 7.22 -10.51 19.80
C GLN A 172 5.83 -11.01 19.36
N ARG A 173 5.13 -11.70 20.27
CA ARG A 173 3.86 -12.42 19.97
C ARG A 173 2.81 -11.53 19.28
N GLY A 174 2.56 -10.32 19.79
CA GLY A 174 1.55 -9.43 19.23
C GLY A 174 1.89 -8.99 17.80
N LEU A 175 3.13 -8.51 17.59
CA LEU A 175 3.60 -8.10 16.27
C LEU A 175 3.63 -9.30 15.30
N LYS A 176 4.01 -10.47 15.76
CA LYS A 176 4.01 -11.70 14.97
C LYS A 176 2.60 -12.06 14.46
N ILE A 177 1.61 -12.05 15.35
CA ILE A 177 0.21 -12.34 14.98
C ILE A 177 -0.28 -11.30 13.96
N MET A 178 -0.06 -10.01 14.23
CA MET A 178 -0.45 -8.93 13.30
C MET A 178 0.22 -9.10 11.93
N THR A 179 1.51 -9.45 11.88
CA THR A 179 2.24 -9.68 10.63
C THR A 179 1.67 -10.85 9.85
N PHE A 180 1.26 -11.94 10.53
CA PHE A 180 0.58 -13.05 9.87
C PHE A 180 -0.81 -12.66 9.35
N VAL A 181 -1.59 -11.92 10.14
CA VAL A 181 -2.91 -11.43 9.71
C VAL A 181 -2.74 -10.53 8.49
N LEU A 182 -1.79 -9.59 8.52
CA LEU A 182 -1.49 -8.70 7.39
C LEU A 182 -1.08 -9.49 6.14
N GLY A 183 -0.13 -10.43 6.25
CA GLY A 183 0.28 -11.24 5.10
C GLY A 183 -0.85 -12.13 4.57
N THR A 184 -1.66 -12.69 5.46
CA THR A 184 -2.82 -13.50 5.05
C THR A 184 -3.89 -12.64 4.38
N SER A 185 -4.18 -11.43 4.89
CA SER A 185 -5.17 -10.54 4.29
C SER A 185 -4.78 -10.11 2.87
N CYS A 186 -3.49 -9.84 2.62
CA CYS A 186 -2.99 -9.57 1.28
C CYS A 186 -3.20 -10.77 0.33
N LEU A 187 -2.94 -12.00 0.79
CA LEU A 187 -3.19 -13.18 -0.05
C LEU A 187 -4.68 -13.43 -0.27
N VAL A 188 -5.52 -13.16 0.74
CA VAL A 188 -6.98 -13.25 0.63
C VAL A 188 -7.50 -12.26 -0.41
N ASP A 189 -7.00 -11.01 -0.41
CA ASP A 189 -7.32 -10.02 -1.43
C ASP A 189 -6.87 -10.51 -2.82
N GLY A 190 -5.60 -10.81 -3.01
CA GLY A 190 -5.06 -11.23 -4.30
C GLY A 190 -5.72 -12.50 -4.87
N PHE A 191 -6.02 -13.49 -4.03
CA PHE A 191 -6.76 -14.68 -4.47
C PHE A 191 -8.25 -14.39 -4.69
N GLY A 192 -8.83 -13.46 -3.93
CA GLY A 192 -10.19 -12.97 -4.15
C GLY A 192 -10.35 -12.36 -5.55
N GLU A 193 -9.41 -11.51 -5.96
CA GLU A 193 -9.36 -10.94 -7.31
C GLU A 193 -9.11 -12.03 -8.38
N LEU A 194 -8.12 -12.92 -8.14
CA LEU A 194 -7.77 -13.99 -9.07
C LEU A 194 -8.93 -14.91 -9.40
N PHE A 195 -9.69 -15.30 -8.38
CA PHE A 195 -10.82 -16.22 -8.52
C PHE A 195 -12.18 -15.51 -8.69
N GLN A 196 -12.18 -14.18 -8.83
CA GLN A 196 -13.38 -13.36 -8.96
C GLN A 196 -14.38 -13.54 -7.81
N PHE A 197 -13.88 -13.54 -6.58
CA PHE A 197 -14.66 -13.53 -5.34
C PHE A 197 -14.61 -12.15 -4.67
N PRO A 198 -15.46 -11.17 -5.10
CA PRO A 198 -15.35 -9.76 -4.68
C PRO A 198 -15.40 -9.57 -3.15
N LEU A 199 -16.26 -10.29 -2.46
CA LEU A 199 -16.35 -10.20 -1.00
C LEU A 199 -15.05 -10.61 -0.30
N MET A 200 -14.36 -11.62 -0.84
CA MET A 200 -13.08 -12.10 -0.30
C MET A 200 -12.00 -11.04 -0.53
N ALA A 201 -11.92 -10.46 -1.72
CA ALA A 201 -11.00 -9.39 -2.05
C ALA A 201 -11.23 -8.16 -1.16
N GLU A 202 -12.47 -7.71 -1.05
CA GLU A 202 -12.84 -6.55 -0.22
C GLU A 202 -12.46 -6.72 1.27
N ILE A 203 -12.75 -7.89 1.86
CA ILE A 203 -12.37 -8.18 3.26
C ILE A 203 -10.84 -8.16 3.40
N GLY A 204 -10.12 -8.81 2.49
CA GLY A 204 -8.66 -8.82 2.49
C GLY A 204 -8.07 -7.43 2.41
N LEU A 205 -8.52 -6.64 1.43
CA LEU A 205 -8.10 -5.25 1.21
C LEU A 205 -8.35 -4.36 2.43
N ASN A 206 -9.54 -4.39 3.01
CA ASN A 206 -9.87 -3.54 4.16
C ASN A 206 -8.98 -3.85 5.39
N ILE A 207 -8.70 -5.13 5.65
CA ILE A 207 -7.78 -5.52 6.72
C ILE A 207 -6.36 -5.05 6.40
N TYR A 208 -5.91 -5.24 5.15
CA TYR A 208 -4.60 -4.78 4.69
C TYR A 208 -4.42 -3.28 4.86
N LEU A 209 -5.37 -2.47 4.41
CA LEU A 209 -5.29 -1.01 4.50
C LEU A 209 -5.10 -0.52 5.94
N ILE A 210 -5.80 -1.11 6.91
CA ILE A 210 -5.68 -0.74 8.32
C ILE A 210 -4.36 -1.24 8.91
N LEU A 211 -4.05 -2.52 8.71
CA LEU A 211 -2.85 -3.11 9.31
C LEU A 211 -1.56 -2.63 8.65
N GLY A 212 -1.61 -2.26 7.37
CA GLY A 212 -0.50 -1.65 6.64
C GLY A 212 -0.03 -0.33 7.26
N ILE A 213 -0.93 0.42 7.91
CA ILE A 213 -0.60 1.62 8.68
C ILE A 213 -0.02 1.27 10.06
N VAL A 214 -0.65 0.32 10.75
CA VAL A 214 -0.28 -0.04 12.13
C VAL A 214 1.06 -0.76 12.20
N TRP A 215 1.34 -1.62 11.20
CA TRP A 215 2.53 -2.46 11.18
C TRP A 215 3.85 -1.66 11.19
N PRO A 216 4.08 -0.67 10.31
CA PRO A 216 5.32 0.10 10.32
C PRO A 216 5.50 0.92 11.60
N VAL A 217 4.42 1.45 12.18
CA VAL A 217 4.46 2.15 13.47
C VAL A 217 4.94 1.20 14.57
N TRP A 218 4.34 0.01 14.64
CA TRP A 218 4.71 -0.97 15.67
C TRP A 218 6.13 -1.48 15.47
N VAL A 219 6.54 -1.77 14.24
CA VAL A 219 7.93 -2.14 13.91
C VAL A 219 8.91 -1.05 14.36
N GLY A 220 8.63 0.21 14.03
CA GLY A 220 9.46 1.33 14.48
C GLY A 220 9.60 1.39 16.00
N ILE A 221 8.50 1.24 16.76
CA ILE A 221 8.50 1.22 18.21
C ILE A 221 9.34 0.03 18.75
N VAL A 222 9.22 -1.15 18.13
CA VAL A 222 9.97 -2.34 18.57
C VAL A 222 11.46 -2.19 18.29
N ILE A 223 11.85 -1.57 17.17
CA ILE A 223 13.25 -1.24 16.86
C ILE A 223 13.81 -0.25 17.89
N LEU A 224 13.08 0.84 18.23
CA LEU A 224 13.51 1.81 19.24
C LEU A 224 13.74 1.19 20.62
N LYS A 225 12.92 0.19 20.96
CA LYS A 225 13.03 -0.53 22.24
C LYS A 225 14.09 -1.66 22.20
N ASN A 226 14.83 -1.84 21.11
CA ASN A 226 15.76 -2.96 20.89
C ASN A 226 15.13 -4.34 21.17
N LYS A 227 13.85 -4.52 20.84
CA LYS A 227 13.07 -5.76 21.06
C LYS A 227 12.73 -6.50 19.77
N PHE A 228 13.43 -6.17 18.69
CA PHE A 228 13.22 -6.76 17.37
C PHE A 228 14.02 -8.06 17.19
#